data_b610dd23cd91d982a10d13a093c56ecf
#
_entry.id   b610dd23cd91d982a10d13a093c56ecf
#
_cell.length_a   1.000
_cell.length_b   1.000
_cell.length_c   1.000
_cell.angle_alpha   90.00
_cell.angle_beta   90.00
_cell.angle_gamma   90.00
#
_symmetry.space_group_name_H-M   'P 1'
#
loop_
_entity.id
_entity.type
_entity.pdbx_description
1 polymer ?
#
loop_
_entity_poly.entity_id
_entity_poly.type
_entity_poly.pdbx_seq_one_letter_code
_entity_poly.pdbx_strand_id
1 'polypeptide(L)'
;MAEYNWNDIIARLNKMIRYGTAPVGMKWVKTEEEFKSIPKVRVHEKHYPPCVVLGQAHQFGWTTACKFENVHANYCRGINGLFERDEKWYSGEMFNKVWFKELESSKAHNLALECIPSGYYALVCSPVDAGKINDPDVCVLYTSSAQAFMLYAGWQYMGYEKLHFTFVGE
;
A
#
# COMPACT_ATOMS: atom_id res chain seq x y z
N MET A 1 -13.51 15.06 -9.81
CA MET A 1 -12.85 13.78 -10.16
C MET A 1 -13.91 12.84 -10.69
N ALA A 2 -13.62 12.07 -11.73
CA ALA A 2 -14.59 11.10 -12.24
C ALA A 2 -14.79 10.01 -11.17
N GLU A 3 -16.04 9.75 -10.81
CA GLU A 3 -16.39 8.67 -9.91
C GLU A 3 -16.23 7.35 -10.68
N TYR A 4 -15.23 6.55 -10.29
CA TYR A 4 -14.98 5.27 -10.93
C TYR A 4 -15.96 4.22 -10.40
N ASN A 5 -16.67 3.56 -11.32
CA ASN A 5 -17.46 2.37 -10.97
C ASN A 5 -16.51 1.15 -10.85
N TRP A 6 -15.99 0.95 -9.66
CA TRP A 6 -15.04 -0.14 -9.38
C TRP A 6 -15.61 -1.52 -9.68
N ASN A 7 -16.89 -1.76 -9.44
CA ASN A 7 -17.52 -3.05 -9.74
C ASN A 7 -17.51 -3.35 -11.25
N ASP A 8 -17.78 -2.34 -12.10
CA ASP A 8 -17.70 -2.50 -13.56
C ASP A 8 -16.24 -2.73 -14.01
N ILE A 9 -15.30 -1.94 -13.50
CA ILE A 9 -13.88 -2.07 -13.81
C ILE A 9 -13.39 -3.48 -13.47
N ILE A 10 -13.71 -3.98 -12.27
CA ILE A 10 -13.29 -5.30 -11.81
C ILE A 10 -13.96 -6.41 -12.62
N ALA A 11 -15.25 -6.29 -12.91
CA ALA A 11 -15.95 -7.26 -13.75
C ALA A 11 -15.33 -7.36 -15.15
N ARG A 12 -14.94 -6.25 -15.74
CA ARG A 12 -14.25 -6.19 -17.05
C ARG A 12 -12.84 -6.78 -16.96
N LEU A 13 -12.06 -6.40 -15.96
CA LEU A 13 -10.72 -6.95 -15.73
C LEU A 13 -10.77 -8.47 -15.55
N ASN A 14 -11.72 -8.97 -14.76
CA ASN A 14 -11.84 -10.41 -14.50
C ASN A 14 -12.23 -11.22 -15.75
N LYS A 15 -12.97 -10.64 -16.67
CA LYS A 15 -13.23 -11.27 -17.98
C LYS A 15 -11.96 -11.43 -18.80
N MET A 16 -11.01 -10.49 -18.69
CA MET A 16 -9.79 -10.47 -19.49
C MET A 16 -8.67 -11.29 -18.87
N ILE A 17 -8.40 -11.11 -17.58
CA ILE A 17 -7.22 -11.67 -16.92
C ILE A 17 -7.54 -12.72 -15.86
N ARG A 18 -8.78 -12.90 -15.46
CA ARG A 18 -9.25 -13.96 -14.54
C ARG A 18 -8.39 -14.03 -13.26
N TYR A 19 -8.24 -12.93 -12.54
CA TYR A 19 -7.51 -12.96 -11.28
C TYR A 19 -8.25 -13.79 -10.21
N GLY A 20 -7.49 -14.46 -9.33
CA GLY A 20 -8.06 -15.37 -8.33
C GLY A 20 -8.73 -14.66 -7.15
N THR A 21 -8.37 -13.40 -6.89
CA THR A 21 -8.87 -12.59 -5.78
C THR A 21 -9.12 -11.16 -6.23
N ALA A 22 -10.10 -10.48 -5.61
CA ALA A 22 -10.36 -9.09 -5.92
C ALA A 22 -9.12 -8.20 -5.65
N PRO A 23 -8.87 -7.19 -6.48
CA PRO A 23 -7.87 -6.18 -6.20
C PRO A 23 -8.13 -5.52 -4.85
N VAL A 24 -7.06 -5.15 -4.13
CA VAL A 24 -7.15 -4.46 -2.85
C VAL A 24 -6.86 -2.99 -3.05
N GLY A 25 -7.81 -2.14 -2.67
CA GLY A 25 -7.62 -0.71 -2.55
C GLY A 25 -6.92 -0.38 -1.24
N MET A 26 -5.92 0.50 -1.32
CA MET A 26 -5.25 1.10 -0.18
C MET A 26 -5.58 2.59 -0.16
N LYS A 27 -5.97 3.10 1.01
CA LYS A 27 -6.28 4.50 1.21
C LYS A 27 -5.62 5.03 2.47
N TRP A 28 -4.87 6.11 2.31
CA TRP A 28 -4.29 6.85 3.43
C TRP A 28 -5.28 7.93 3.86
N VAL A 29 -5.83 7.80 5.05
CA VAL A 29 -6.78 8.76 5.63
C VAL A 29 -6.07 9.74 6.55
N LYS A 30 -6.42 11.03 6.45
CA LYS A 30 -5.74 12.11 7.17
C LYS A 30 -6.32 12.36 8.55
N THR A 31 -7.61 12.13 8.73
CA THR A 31 -8.30 12.47 9.99
C THR A 31 -9.07 11.29 10.56
N GLU A 32 -9.37 11.38 11.83
CA GLU A 32 -10.21 10.39 12.52
C GLU A 32 -11.63 10.38 11.99
N GLU A 33 -12.16 11.53 11.58
CA GLU A 33 -13.49 11.67 11.01
C GLU A 33 -13.57 10.95 9.66
N GLU A 34 -12.59 11.14 8.81
CA GLU A 34 -12.46 10.41 7.54
C GLU A 34 -12.38 8.90 7.78
N PHE A 35 -11.57 8.48 8.76
CA PHE A 35 -11.47 7.07 9.14
C PHE A 35 -12.81 6.49 9.61
N LYS A 36 -13.53 7.20 10.47
CA LYS A 36 -14.84 6.77 11.01
C LYS A 36 -15.94 6.72 9.93
N SER A 37 -15.78 7.46 8.84
CA SER A 37 -16.72 7.43 7.72
C SER A 37 -16.66 6.13 6.91
N ILE A 38 -15.56 5.38 6.99
CA ILE A 38 -15.40 4.10 6.31
C ILE A 38 -16.10 3.00 7.12
N PRO A 39 -17.10 2.29 6.56
CA PRO A 39 -17.90 1.36 7.33
C PRO A 39 -17.17 0.06 7.66
N LYS A 40 -17.36 -0.42 8.88
CA LYS A 40 -16.91 -1.76 9.33
C LYS A 40 -15.41 -2.02 9.13
N VAL A 41 -14.57 -1.04 9.44
CA VAL A 41 -13.11 -1.20 9.43
C VAL A 41 -12.68 -1.98 10.66
N ARG A 42 -11.88 -3.01 10.44
CA ARG A 42 -11.25 -3.79 11.51
C ARG A 42 -9.90 -3.16 11.86
N VAL A 43 -9.70 -2.82 13.11
CA VAL A 43 -8.41 -2.42 13.67
C VAL A 43 -8.02 -3.48 14.69
N HIS A 44 -6.82 -4.00 14.57
CA HIS A 44 -6.33 -5.01 15.50
C HIS A 44 -5.73 -4.34 16.74
N GLU A 45 -5.99 -4.91 17.91
CA GLU A 45 -5.35 -4.50 19.17
C GLU A 45 -3.85 -4.83 19.19
N LYS A 46 -3.47 -5.90 18.47
CA LYS A 46 -2.08 -6.32 18.33
C LYS A 46 -1.36 -5.50 17.25
N HIS A 47 -0.04 -5.39 17.42
CA HIS A 47 0.81 -4.72 16.46
C HIS A 47 0.99 -5.55 15.17
N TYR A 48 0.40 -5.09 14.10
CA TYR A 48 0.57 -5.66 12.76
C TYR A 48 1.22 -4.64 11.81
N PRO A 49 2.20 -5.07 11.00
CA PRO A 49 2.72 -4.21 9.94
C PRO A 49 1.70 -4.04 8.81
N PRO A 50 1.80 -2.98 7.99
CA PRO A 50 0.91 -2.70 6.88
C PRO A 50 0.76 -3.85 5.87
N CYS A 51 1.82 -4.63 5.65
CA CYS A 51 1.77 -5.80 4.77
C CYS A 51 0.81 -6.89 5.27
N VAL A 52 0.67 -7.07 6.59
CA VAL A 52 -0.32 -8.00 7.17
C VAL A 52 -1.74 -7.46 6.96
N VAL A 53 -1.95 -6.16 7.14
CA VAL A 53 -3.25 -5.51 6.89
C VAL A 53 -3.66 -5.68 5.43
N LEU A 54 -2.73 -5.44 4.50
CA LEU A 54 -2.94 -5.68 3.08
C LEU A 54 -3.25 -7.17 2.79
N GLY A 55 -2.46 -8.08 3.36
CA GLY A 55 -2.64 -9.52 3.22
C GLY A 55 -4.01 -10.00 3.73
N GLN A 56 -4.49 -9.46 4.84
CA GLN A 56 -5.82 -9.79 5.38
C GLN A 56 -6.95 -9.29 4.46
N ALA A 57 -6.82 -8.10 3.89
CA ALA A 57 -7.78 -7.61 2.90
C ALA A 57 -7.81 -8.51 1.66
N HIS A 58 -6.63 -8.96 1.20
CA HIS A 58 -6.50 -9.84 0.05
C HIS A 58 -7.07 -11.26 0.32
N GLN A 59 -6.68 -11.89 1.43
CA GLN A 59 -6.99 -13.30 1.67
C GLN A 59 -8.39 -13.53 2.24
N PHE A 60 -8.85 -12.60 3.10
CA PHE A 60 -10.11 -12.77 3.84
C PHE A 60 -11.22 -11.84 3.36
N GLY A 61 -10.95 -10.95 2.41
CA GLY A 61 -11.92 -9.97 1.94
C GLY A 61 -12.29 -8.93 3.01
N TRP A 62 -11.44 -8.71 4.02
CA TRP A 62 -11.73 -7.80 5.11
C TRP A 62 -11.38 -6.37 4.76
N THR A 63 -12.17 -5.42 5.27
CA THR A 63 -11.73 -4.02 5.38
C THR A 63 -11.00 -3.88 6.70
N THR A 64 -9.72 -3.62 6.63
CA THR A 64 -8.82 -3.61 7.79
C THR A 64 -7.89 -2.42 7.72
N ALA A 65 -7.41 -1.96 8.87
CA ALA A 65 -6.55 -0.78 8.93
C ALA A 65 -5.46 -0.92 9.98
N CYS A 66 -4.41 -0.13 9.79
CA CYS A 66 -3.42 0.14 10.82
C CYS A 66 -3.27 1.65 11.03
N LYS A 67 -3.06 2.03 12.29
CA LYS A 67 -2.74 3.37 12.76
C LYS A 67 -1.33 3.36 13.34
N PHE A 68 -0.82 4.54 13.68
CA PHE A 68 0.49 4.67 14.32
C PHE A 68 0.66 3.71 15.51
N GLU A 69 -0.28 3.67 16.41
CA GLU A 69 -0.23 2.84 17.63
C GLU A 69 -0.26 1.33 17.36
N ASN A 70 -0.83 0.91 16.22
CA ASN A 70 -0.98 -0.51 15.87
C ASN A 70 0.20 -1.07 15.06
N VAL A 71 1.13 -0.22 14.62
CA VAL A 71 2.32 -0.64 13.86
C VAL A 71 3.54 -0.58 14.79
N HIS A 72 4.21 -1.72 14.99
CA HIS A 72 5.37 -1.75 15.89
C HIS A 72 6.64 -1.20 15.23
N ALA A 73 6.86 -1.51 13.96
CA ALA A 73 8.09 -1.16 13.27
C ALA A 73 8.08 0.31 12.80
N ASN A 74 9.01 1.11 13.29
CA ASN A 74 9.16 2.51 12.88
C ASN A 74 9.42 2.67 11.38
N TYR A 75 10.10 1.71 10.76
CA TYR A 75 10.27 1.66 9.31
C TYR A 75 8.92 1.64 8.58
N CYS A 76 8.04 0.71 8.92
CA CYS A 76 6.72 0.61 8.33
C CYS A 76 5.87 1.86 8.60
N ARG A 77 6.00 2.48 9.78
CA ARG A 77 5.35 3.76 10.10
C ARG A 77 5.84 4.88 9.19
N GLY A 78 7.18 4.98 9.05
CA GLY A 78 7.83 6.04 8.25
C GLY A 78 7.51 5.95 6.76
N ILE A 79 7.60 4.75 6.16
CA ILE A 79 7.27 4.55 4.74
C ILE A 79 5.81 4.91 4.46
N ASN A 80 4.90 4.54 5.36
CA ASN A 80 3.47 4.75 5.18
C ASN A 80 2.95 6.10 5.70
N GLY A 81 3.83 7.04 6.04
CA GLY A 81 3.43 8.39 6.46
C GLY A 81 2.66 8.46 7.79
N LEU A 82 2.67 7.36 8.57
CA LEU A 82 2.01 7.28 9.88
C LEU A 82 2.85 7.90 11.01
N PHE A 83 4.05 8.35 10.70
CA PHE A 83 5.01 8.90 11.65
C PHE A 83 5.91 9.90 10.92
N GLU A 84 6.28 10.98 11.58
CA GLU A 84 7.22 11.95 11.06
C GLU A 84 8.65 11.40 11.18
N ARG A 85 9.33 11.31 10.04
CA ARG A 85 10.71 10.82 9.98
C ARG A 85 11.65 11.83 10.59
N ASP A 86 12.42 11.40 11.57
CA ASP A 86 13.34 12.20 12.37
C ASP A 86 14.81 12.12 11.87
N GLU A 87 15.72 12.75 12.61
CA GLU A 87 17.14 12.73 12.32
C GLU A 87 17.72 11.31 12.29
N LYS A 88 17.24 10.38 13.14
CA LYS A 88 17.69 8.99 13.15
C LYS A 88 17.33 8.24 11.87
N TRP A 89 16.21 8.60 11.25
CA TRP A 89 15.87 8.10 9.93
C TRP A 89 16.88 8.58 8.89
N TYR A 90 17.11 9.91 8.81
CA TYR A 90 17.92 10.51 7.75
C TYR A 90 19.42 10.30 7.95
N SER A 91 19.89 10.13 9.18
CA SER A 91 21.29 9.75 9.48
C SER A 91 21.60 8.29 9.16
N GLY A 92 20.59 7.43 9.03
CA GLY A 92 20.74 5.99 8.84
C GLY A 92 20.91 5.20 10.15
N GLU A 93 20.92 5.87 11.31
CA GLU A 93 21.11 5.20 12.61
C GLU A 93 20.02 4.17 12.92
N MET A 94 18.80 4.41 12.47
CA MET A 94 17.62 3.58 12.77
C MET A 94 17.79 2.13 12.31
N PHE A 95 18.48 1.89 11.19
CA PHE A 95 18.63 0.54 10.60
C PHE A 95 20.08 0.07 10.52
N ASN A 96 21.02 0.88 11.00
CA ASN A 96 22.42 0.49 11.11
C ASN A 96 22.55 -0.71 12.07
N LYS A 97 23.32 -1.72 11.68
CA LYS A 97 23.50 -3.00 12.41
C LYS A 97 22.22 -3.86 12.54
N VAL A 98 21.10 -3.42 11.98
CA VAL A 98 19.86 -4.20 11.88
C VAL A 98 19.74 -4.84 10.50
N TRP A 99 19.75 -4.01 9.45
CA TRP A 99 19.66 -4.44 8.05
C TRP A 99 20.93 -4.14 7.26
N PHE A 100 21.69 -3.17 7.70
CA PHE A 100 22.91 -2.74 7.03
C PHE A 100 24.10 -2.85 7.99
N LYS A 101 25.20 -3.39 7.46
CA LYS A 101 26.46 -3.50 8.20
C LYS A 101 27.07 -2.14 8.47
N GLU A 102 27.00 -1.25 7.49
CA GLU A 102 27.63 0.07 7.52
C GLU A 102 26.58 1.19 7.58
N LEU A 103 26.88 2.24 8.36
CA LEU A 103 25.98 3.39 8.55
C LEU A 103 25.68 4.11 7.22
N GLU A 104 26.70 4.26 6.39
CA GLU A 104 26.55 4.96 5.09
C GLU A 104 25.58 4.20 4.15
N SER A 105 25.59 2.88 4.18
CA SER A 105 24.64 2.05 3.41
C SER A 105 23.21 2.23 3.91
N SER A 106 23.03 2.26 5.22
CA SER A 106 21.73 2.51 5.85
C SER A 106 21.19 3.91 5.50
N LYS A 107 22.07 4.93 5.57
CA LYS A 107 21.73 6.30 5.21
C LYS A 107 21.36 6.42 3.73
N ALA A 108 22.16 5.84 2.85
CA ALA A 108 21.91 5.87 1.41
C ALA A 108 20.56 5.21 1.07
N HIS A 109 20.27 4.07 1.70
CA HIS A 109 18.99 3.41 1.54
C HIS A 109 17.82 4.29 1.98
N ASN A 110 17.87 4.86 3.19
CA ASN A 110 16.78 5.68 3.73
C ASN A 110 16.52 6.96 2.91
N LEU A 111 17.57 7.53 2.33
CA LEU A 111 17.45 8.70 1.45
C LEU A 111 16.90 8.36 0.07
N ALA A 112 17.15 7.14 -0.41
CA ALA A 112 16.66 6.68 -1.72
C ALA A 112 15.21 6.17 -1.68
N LEU A 113 14.67 5.87 -0.49
CA LEU A 113 13.31 5.38 -0.36
C LEU A 113 12.27 6.44 -0.71
N GLU A 114 11.37 6.07 -1.61
CA GLU A 114 10.14 6.82 -1.85
C GLU A 114 9.14 6.49 -0.73
N CYS A 115 8.85 7.48 0.08
CA CYS A 115 7.95 7.34 1.22
C CYS A 115 6.70 8.18 1.05
N ILE A 116 5.58 7.71 1.58
CA ILE A 116 4.38 8.52 1.72
C ILE A 116 4.70 9.73 2.64
N PRO A 117 4.27 10.95 2.29
CA PRO A 117 4.41 12.11 3.18
C PRO A 117 3.82 11.84 4.57
N SER A 118 4.43 12.36 5.62
CA SER A 118 3.91 12.20 6.98
C SER A 118 2.61 12.99 7.22
N GLY A 119 1.88 12.61 8.26
CA GLY A 119 0.65 13.30 8.67
C GLY A 119 -0.64 12.54 8.39
N TYR A 120 -0.55 11.26 8.07
CA TYR A 120 -1.74 10.41 7.94
C TYR A 120 -2.12 9.76 9.28
N TYR A 121 -3.42 9.70 9.51
CA TYR A 121 -4.02 9.09 10.69
C TYR A 121 -4.01 7.56 10.63
N ALA A 122 -4.33 6.99 9.45
CA ALA A 122 -4.37 5.56 9.24
C ALA A 122 -4.15 5.18 7.77
N LEU A 123 -3.70 3.93 7.56
CA LEU A 123 -3.79 3.23 6.29
C LEU A 123 -4.94 2.24 6.36
N VAL A 124 -5.86 2.31 5.40
CA VAL A 124 -7.00 1.39 5.26
C VAL A 124 -6.83 0.55 4.00
N CYS A 125 -7.01 -0.76 4.12
CA CYS A 125 -7.01 -1.71 3.01
C CYS A 125 -8.38 -2.39 2.91
N SER A 126 -8.94 -2.47 1.71
CA SER A 126 -10.22 -3.14 1.46
C SER A 126 -10.24 -3.71 0.04
N PRO A 127 -10.88 -4.86 -0.20
CA PRO A 127 -11.20 -5.24 -1.57
C PRO A 127 -12.01 -4.13 -2.24
N VAL A 128 -11.64 -3.77 -3.47
CA VAL A 128 -12.31 -2.66 -4.16
C VAL A 128 -13.77 -2.97 -4.52
N ASP A 129 -14.11 -4.26 -4.74
CA ASP A 129 -15.47 -4.72 -4.97
C ASP A 129 -16.35 -4.73 -3.71
N ALA A 130 -15.77 -4.57 -2.53
CA ALA A 130 -16.52 -4.40 -1.29
C ALA A 130 -17.22 -3.02 -1.19
N GLY A 131 -16.87 -2.06 -2.04
CA GLY A 131 -17.48 -0.74 -2.12
C GLY A 131 -17.33 0.13 -0.87
N LYS A 132 -16.30 -0.13 -0.05
CA LYS A 132 -16.08 0.60 1.21
C LYS A 132 -15.05 1.72 1.09
N ILE A 133 -14.16 1.61 0.11
CA ILE A 133 -13.20 2.64 -0.30
C ILE A 133 -13.55 3.02 -1.73
N ASN A 134 -14.14 4.19 -1.92
CA ASN A 134 -14.59 4.63 -3.25
C ASN A 134 -13.47 5.25 -4.08
N ASP A 135 -12.43 5.74 -3.43
CA ASP A 135 -11.31 6.44 -4.05
C ASP A 135 -10.00 5.98 -3.40
N PRO A 136 -9.52 4.78 -3.72
CA PRO A 136 -8.24 4.29 -3.22
C PRO A 136 -7.09 5.06 -3.86
N ASP A 137 -6.06 5.36 -3.06
CA ASP A 137 -4.82 5.99 -3.55
C ASP A 137 -3.99 5.02 -4.38
N VAL A 138 -4.05 3.72 -4.03
CA VAL A 138 -3.36 2.63 -4.72
C VAL A 138 -4.27 1.42 -4.82
N CYS A 139 -4.25 0.74 -5.98
CA CYS A 139 -4.85 -0.57 -6.17
C CYS A 139 -3.78 -1.64 -6.35
N VAL A 140 -3.78 -2.63 -5.47
CA VAL A 140 -2.85 -3.77 -5.51
C VAL A 140 -3.54 -4.96 -6.16
N LEU A 141 -2.94 -5.48 -7.23
CA LEU A 141 -3.39 -6.69 -7.91
C LEU A 141 -2.37 -7.81 -7.71
N TYR A 142 -2.83 -8.94 -7.22
CA TYR A 142 -2.03 -10.16 -7.16
C TYR A 142 -2.23 -10.96 -8.44
N THR A 143 -1.19 -11.05 -9.25
CA THR A 143 -1.28 -11.61 -10.61
C THR A 143 -0.16 -12.62 -10.86
N SER A 144 -0.41 -13.54 -11.79
CA SER A 144 0.67 -14.30 -12.40
C SER A 144 1.47 -13.41 -13.38
N SER A 145 2.66 -13.86 -13.77
CA SER A 145 3.47 -13.14 -14.78
C SER A 145 2.72 -12.95 -16.11
N ALA A 146 1.94 -13.93 -16.53
CA ALA A 146 1.13 -13.84 -17.75
C ALA A 146 0.02 -12.78 -17.64
N GLN A 147 -0.67 -12.71 -16.49
CA GLN A 147 -1.68 -11.69 -16.21
C GLN A 147 -1.05 -10.28 -16.14
N ALA A 148 0.11 -10.14 -15.49
CA ALA A 148 0.84 -8.89 -15.44
C ALA A 148 1.25 -8.43 -16.86
N PHE A 149 1.74 -9.34 -17.69
CA PHE A 149 2.07 -9.03 -19.09
C PHE A 149 0.85 -8.49 -19.86
N MET A 150 -0.32 -9.09 -19.70
CA MET A 150 -1.56 -8.62 -20.36
C MET A 150 -1.95 -7.22 -19.91
N LEU A 151 -1.80 -6.90 -18.61
CA LEU A 151 -2.05 -5.55 -18.08
C LEU A 151 -1.10 -4.52 -18.67
N TYR A 152 0.20 -4.84 -18.74
CA TYR A 152 1.20 -3.96 -19.35
C TYR A 152 0.98 -3.75 -20.83
N ALA A 153 0.66 -4.82 -21.56
CA ALA A 153 0.35 -4.73 -22.99
C ALA A 153 -0.89 -3.85 -23.23
N GLY A 154 -1.92 -3.98 -22.41
CA GLY A 154 -3.11 -3.13 -22.46
C GLY A 154 -2.80 -1.67 -22.19
N TRP A 155 -1.95 -1.38 -21.21
CA TRP A 155 -1.52 -0.01 -20.91
C TRP A 155 -0.69 0.58 -22.07
N GLN A 156 0.29 -0.15 -22.56
CA GLN A 156 1.12 0.31 -23.70
C GLN A 156 0.32 0.52 -24.99
N TYR A 157 -0.79 -0.21 -25.15
CA TYR A 157 -1.68 -0.03 -26.29
C TYR A 157 -2.40 1.34 -26.26
N MET A 158 -2.72 1.86 -25.08
CA MET A 158 -3.38 3.16 -24.92
C MET A 158 -2.45 4.35 -25.16
N GLY A 159 -1.15 4.17 -24.95
CA GLY A 159 -0.13 5.19 -25.19
C GLY A 159 1.24 4.61 -24.86
N TYR A 160 2.19 4.70 -25.80
CA TYR A 160 3.53 4.16 -25.58
C TYR A 160 4.22 4.88 -24.42
N GLU A 161 4.33 4.21 -23.29
CA GLU A 161 5.08 4.67 -22.14
C GLU A 161 6.03 3.55 -21.67
N LYS A 162 7.29 3.91 -21.48
CA LYS A 162 8.29 2.96 -20.99
C LYS A 162 8.17 2.83 -19.48
N LEU A 163 7.89 1.63 -19.00
CA LEU A 163 7.84 1.34 -17.58
C LEU A 163 9.25 1.20 -17.02
N HIS A 164 9.51 1.89 -15.93
CA HIS A 164 10.73 1.78 -15.14
C HIS A 164 10.41 1.10 -13.81
N PHE A 165 11.22 0.11 -13.45
CA PHE A 165 11.10 -0.60 -12.19
C PHE A 165 12.37 -0.43 -11.38
N THR A 166 12.20 -0.23 -10.07
CA THR A 166 13.29 -0.25 -9.12
C THR A 166 13.05 -1.38 -8.13
N PHE A 167 14.06 -2.21 -7.90
CA PHE A 167 14.01 -3.24 -6.87
C PHE A 167 14.93 -2.82 -5.73
N VAL A 168 14.37 -2.81 -4.53
CA VAL A 168 15.13 -2.71 -3.29
C VAL A 168 14.94 -4.05 -2.57
N GLY A 169 16.04 -4.77 -2.31
CA GLY A 169 16.00 -6.03 -1.57
C GLY A 169 15.77 -5.74 -0.09
N GLU A 170 14.69 -6.26 0.48
CA GLU A 170 14.37 -6.24 1.91
C GLU A 170 14.12 -7.67 2.39
#